data_a5e1de0cdf636f715a3084e629cabcd2
#
_entry.id   a5e1de0cdf636f715a3084e629cabcd2
#
_cell.length_a   1.000
_cell.length_b   1.000
_cell.length_c   1.000
_cell.angle_alpha   90.00
_cell.angle_beta   90.00
_cell.angle_gamma   90.00
#
_symmetry.space_group_name_H-M   'P 1'
#
loop_
_entity.id
_entity.type
_entity.pdbx_description
1 polymer ?
#
loop_
_entity_poly.entity_id
_entity_poly.type
_entity_poly.pdbx_seq_one_letter_code
_entity_poly.pdbx_strand_id
1 'polypeptide(L)'
;MRILFLHHTFPGPFRQLAARLGGLPGNEIVFLSERSRRDVWLPGVRNLTVSGVQPVMAKDRAERELMQMMRYGSRFANALLKLQQSGFEPDIVYAHPRWGCSFFAQDIFPQAFHAVYAEWYYTKGAN
;
A
#
# COMPACT_ATOMS: atom_id res chain seq x y z
N MET A 1 4.43 -10.43 -15.13
CA MET A 1 4.98 -9.97 -13.85
C MET A 1 3.83 -9.56 -12.94
N ARG A 2 3.86 -9.94 -11.65
CA ARG A 2 2.86 -9.58 -10.65
C ARG A 2 3.36 -8.42 -9.80
N ILE A 3 2.61 -7.34 -9.74
CA ILE A 3 3.02 -6.12 -9.04
C ILE A 3 1.93 -5.69 -8.07
N LEU A 4 2.33 -5.45 -6.82
CA LEU A 4 1.46 -4.98 -5.76
C LEU A 4 1.80 -3.54 -5.40
N PHE A 5 0.83 -2.64 -5.52
CA PHE A 5 0.93 -1.26 -5.03
C PHE A 5 0.23 -1.12 -3.68
N LEU A 6 0.89 -0.47 -2.73
CA LEU A 6 0.36 -0.18 -1.39
C LEU A 6 0.36 1.32 -1.13
N HIS A 7 -0.82 1.88 -0.94
CA HIS A 7 -0.98 3.29 -0.57
C HIS A 7 -2.33 3.49 0.14
N HIS A 8 -2.44 4.49 0.99
CA HIS A 8 -3.70 4.70 1.70
C HIS A 8 -4.83 5.23 0.80
N THR A 9 -4.51 5.86 -0.32
CA THR A 9 -5.48 6.37 -1.30
C THR A 9 -5.20 5.83 -2.70
N PHE A 10 -6.22 5.28 -3.38
CA PHE A 10 -6.12 4.91 -4.79
C PHE A 10 -6.46 6.09 -5.70
N PRO A 11 -5.69 6.36 -6.74
CA PRO A 11 -4.42 5.72 -7.13
C PRO A 11 -3.20 6.41 -6.51
N GLY A 12 -3.36 7.45 -5.68
CA GLY A 12 -2.30 8.19 -5.04
C GLY A 12 -1.21 8.66 -6.04
N PRO A 13 0.07 8.65 -5.62
CA PRO A 13 1.18 9.07 -6.48
C PRO A 13 1.49 8.06 -7.59
N PHE A 14 0.94 6.85 -7.51
CA PHE A 14 1.28 5.75 -8.42
C PHE A 14 0.41 5.69 -9.68
N ARG A 15 -0.48 6.67 -9.89
CA ARG A 15 -1.46 6.67 -10.98
C ARG A 15 -0.84 6.36 -12.34
N GLN A 16 0.19 7.10 -12.73
CA GLN A 16 0.80 6.96 -14.06
C GLN A 16 1.54 5.63 -14.19
N LEU A 17 2.30 5.25 -13.16
CA LEU A 17 3.07 4.00 -13.15
C LEU A 17 2.15 2.79 -13.18
N ALA A 18 1.14 2.75 -12.31
CA ALA A 18 0.18 1.63 -12.26
C ALA A 18 -0.60 1.49 -13.57
N ALA A 19 -1.06 2.60 -14.16
CA ALA A 19 -1.76 2.58 -15.45
C ALA A 19 -0.87 2.07 -16.58
N ARG A 20 0.39 2.53 -16.64
CA ARG A 20 1.34 2.11 -17.67
C ARG A 20 1.68 0.62 -17.54
N LEU A 21 1.96 0.14 -16.34
CA LEU A 21 2.29 -1.26 -16.09
C LEU A 21 1.07 -2.17 -16.31
N GLY A 22 -0.13 -1.71 -15.93
CA GLY A 22 -1.38 -2.46 -16.15
C GLY A 22 -1.76 -2.60 -17.62
N GLY A 23 -1.32 -1.66 -18.47
CA GLY A 23 -1.50 -1.75 -19.91
C GLY A 23 -0.53 -2.68 -20.64
N LEU A 24 0.50 -3.20 -19.95
CA LEU A 24 1.48 -4.10 -20.57
C LEU A 24 0.99 -5.55 -20.52
N PRO A 25 1.02 -6.29 -21.64
CA PRO A 25 0.66 -7.70 -21.67
C PRO A 25 1.51 -8.54 -20.70
N GLY A 26 0.88 -9.51 -20.04
CA GLY A 26 1.54 -10.42 -19.10
C GLY A 26 1.78 -9.84 -17.71
N ASN A 27 1.36 -8.61 -17.43
CA ASN A 27 1.36 -8.07 -16.10
C ASN A 27 0.01 -8.29 -15.39
N GLU A 28 0.09 -8.62 -14.10
CA GLU A 28 -1.03 -8.64 -13.17
C GLU A 28 -0.78 -7.59 -12.09
N ILE A 29 -1.59 -6.54 -12.07
CA ILE A 29 -1.41 -5.41 -11.15
C ILE A 29 -2.53 -5.43 -10.11
N VAL A 30 -2.14 -5.46 -8.85
CA VAL A 30 -3.03 -5.28 -7.70
C VAL A 30 -2.67 -3.99 -7.01
N PHE A 31 -3.67 -3.17 -6.72
CA PHE A 31 -3.53 -1.97 -5.92
C PHE A 31 -4.37 -2.11 -4.65
N LEU A 32 -3.74 -2.11 -3.49
CA LEU A 32 -4.40 -2.17 -2.20
C LEU A 32 -4.38 -0.80 -1.53
N SER A 33 -5.56 -0.27 -1.20
CA SER A 33 -5.72 1.03 -0.56
C SER A 33 -6.82 1.01 0.50
N GLU A 34 -6.85 2.02 1.38
CA GLU A 34 -7.98 2.24 2.29
C GLU A 34 -9.09 3.03 1.61
N ARG A 35 -8.70 4.05 0.85
CA ARG A 35 -9.64 4.95 0.17
C ARG A 35 -9.54 4.78 -1.32
N SER A 36 -10.65 4.43 -1.94
CA SER A 36 -10.76 4.35 -3.39
C SER A 36 -11.64 5.48 -3.92
N ARG A 37 -11.16 6.11 -4.97
CA ARG A 37 -11.98 7.07 -5.74
C ARG A 37 -12.81 6.29 -6.74
N ARG A 38 -14.13 6.38 -6.62
CA ARG A 38 -15.09 5.68 -7.52
C ARG A 38 -15.07 6.20 -8.95
N ASP A 39 -14.63 7.46 -9.14
CA ASP A 39 -14.53 8.13 -10.43
C ASP A 39 -13.21 7.83 -11.16
N VAL A 40 -12.31 7.07 -10.54
CA VAL A 40 -11.02 6.72 -11.14
C VAL A 40 -10.96 5.22 -11.41
N TRP A 41 -10.76 4.91 -12.65
CA TRP A 41 -10.49 3.55 -13.13
C TRP A 41 -9.15 3.53 -13.87
N LEU A 42 -8.32 2.52 -13.62
CA LEU A 42 -7.06 2.31 -14.31
C LEU A 42 -7.13 0.96 -15.05
N PRO A 43 -6.96 0.96 -16.39
CA PRO A 43 -6.96 -0.27 -17.18
C PRO A 43 -5.93 -1.27 -16.67
N GLY A 44 -6.31 -2.55 -16.55
CA GLY A 44 -5.41 -3.63 -16.13
C GLY A 44 -4.97 -3.57 -14.65
N VAL A 45 -5.59 -2.71 -13.84
CA VAL A 45 -5.29 -2.60 -12.40
C VAL A 45 -6.49 -3.08 -11.58
N ARG A 46 -6.29 -4.15 -10.81
CA ARG A 46 -7.27 -4.64 -9.83
C ARG A 46 -7.15 -3.83 -8.54
N ASN A 47 -8.13 -2.96 -8.28
CA ASN A 47 -8.17 -2.15 -7.06
C ASN A 47 -8.90 -2.89 -5.95
N LEU A 48 -8.24 -3.07 -4.82
CA LEU A 48 -8.76 -3.66 -3.59
C LEU A 48 -8.77 -2.62 -2.49
N THR A 49 -9.83 -2.63 -1.67
CA THR A 49 -10.00 -1.65 -0.60
C THR A 49 -9.99 -2.33 0.77
N VAL A 50 -9.15 -1.82 1.66
CA VAL A 50 -9.14 -2.17 3.08
C VAL A 50 -10.13 -1.26 3.80
N SER A 51 -11.14 -1.84 4.43
CA SER A 51 -12.17 -1.06 5.13
C SER A 51 -11.99 -1.08 6.65
N GLY A 52 -12.59 -0.09 7.32
CA GLY A 52 -12.87 -0.14 8.75
C GLY A 52 -11.69 0.13 9.67
N VAL A 53 -10.73 0.98 9.28
CA VAL A 53 -9.72 1.47 10.21
C VAL A 53 -10.34 2.54 11.11
N GLN A 54 -10.58 2.19 12.36
CA GLN A 54 -11.14 3.12 13.35
C GLN A 54 -10.07 4.09 13.84
N PRO A 55 -10.41 5.37 14.07
CA PRO A 55 -9.51 6.33 14.68
C PRO A 55 -9.00 5.88 16.05
N VAL A 56 -7.78 6.24 16.38
CA VAL A 56 -7.22 6.05 17.72
C VAL A 56 -7.51 7.27 18.57
N MET A 57 -8.03 7.02 19.76
CA MET A 57 -8.22 8.03 20.80
C MET A 57 -7.08 7.91 21.81
N ALA A 58 -6.08 8.77 21.71
CA ALA A 58 -4.99 8.89 22.67
C ALA A 58 -4.75 10.37 22.99
N LYS A 59 -4.31 10.67 24.21
CA LYS A 59 -4.06 12.05 24.66
C LYS A 59 -2.79 12.61 24.03
N ASP A 60 -1.74 11.82 24.00
CA ASP A 60 -0.47 12.20 23.37
C ASP A 60 -0.55 12.06 21.85
N ARG A 61 0.02 13.06 21.14
CA ARG A 61 -0.02 13.08 19.68
C ARG A 61 0.85 11.98 19.07
N ALA A 62 2.07 11.79 19.59
CA ALA A 62 3.00 10.80 19.04
C ALA A 62 2.48 9.38 19.28
N GLU A 63 1.93 9.11 20.48
CA GLU A 63 1.27 7.84 20.78
C GLU A 63 0.12 7.57 19.81
N ARG A 64 -0.74 8.56 19.60
CA ARG A 64 -1.89 8.45 18.69
C ARG A 64 -1.45 8.15 17.26
N GLU A 65 -0.44 8.85 16.75
CA GLU A 65 0.08 8.64 15.41
C GLU A 65 0.68 7.23 15.27
N LEU A 66 1.48 6.78 16.22
CA LEU A 66 2.06 5.44 16.22
C LEU A 66 0.98 4.35 16.26
N MET A 67 0.03 4.45 17.18
CA MET A 67 -1.07 3.50 17.29
C MET A 67 -1.92 3.47 16.03
N GLN A 68 -2.17 4.62 15.41
CA GLN A 68 -2.90 4.70 14.15
C GLN A 68 -2.16 3.99 13.03
N MET A 69 -0.84 4.20 12.91
CA MET A 69 0.00 3.51 11.93
C MET A 69 -0.01 1.99 12.14
N MET A 70 0.04 1.52 13.38
CA MET A 70 -0.05 0.09 13.71
C MET A 70 -1.42 -0.50 13.35
N ARG A 71 -2.51 0.21 13.60
CA ARG A 71 -3.86 -0.23 13.18
C ARG A 71 -3.99 -0.33 11.67
N TYR A 72 -3.47 0.66 10.93
CA TYR A 72 -3.40 0.59 9.48
C TYR A 72 -2.58 -0.61 9.03
N GLY A 73 -1.37 -0.76 9.55
CA GLY A 73 -0.49 -1.88 9.24
C GLY A 73 -1.18 -3.23 9.43
N SER A 74 -1.84 -3.43 10.56
CA SER A 74 -2.56 -4.69 10.85
C SER A 74 -3.72 -4.94 9.87
N ARG A 75 -4.45 -3.91 9.46
CA ARG A 75 -5.54 -4.06 8.48
C ARG A 75 -5.00 -4.40 7.10
N PHE A 76 -3.93 -3.73 6.68
CA PHE A 76 -3.26 -4.07 5.43
C PHE A 76 -2.67 -5.47 5.48
N ALA A 77 -2.02 -5.88 6.58
CA ALA A 77 -1.49 -7.24 6.75
C ALA A 77 -2.58 -8.31 6.57
N ASN A 78 -3.75 -8.13 7.18
CA ASN A 78 -4.87 -9.05 7.01
C ASN A 78 -5.33 -9.15 5.54
N ALA A 79 -5.35 -8.03 4.82
CA ALA A 79 -5.71 -8.04 3.40
C ALA A 79 -4.62 -8.69 2.53
N LEU A 80 -3.34 -8.45 2.86
CA LEU A 80 -2.21 -9.06 2.18
C LEU A 80 -2.18 -10.59 2.39
N LEU A 81 -2.45 -11.07 3.61
CA LEU A 81 -2.55 -12.50 3.91
C LEU A 81 -3.68 -13.16 3.11
N LYS A 82 -4.85 -12.52 3.00
CA LYS A 82 -5.95 -13.02 2.16
C LYS A 82 -5.56 -13.05 0.68
N LEU A 83 -4.82 -12.05 0.22
CA LEU A 83 -4.34 -11.98 -1.16
C LEU A 83 -3.35 -13.12 -1.43
N GLN A 84 -2.41 -13.38 -0.51
CA GLN A 84 -1.48 -14.51 -0.56
C GLN A 84 -2.22 -15.85 -0.57
N GLN A 85 -3.20 -16.04 0.33
CA GLN A 85 -4.04 -17.25 0.38
C GLN A 85 -4.83 -17.49 -0.91
N SER A 86 -5.14 -16.43 -1.67
CA SER A 86 -5.77 -16.56 -2.99
C SER A 86 -4.80 -16.95 -4.11
N GLY A 87 -3.52 -17.18 -3.81
CA GLY A 87 -2.47 -17.57 -4.75
C GLY A 87 -1.78 -16.40 -5.45
N PHE A 88 -2.00 -15.16 -4.99
CA PHE A 88 -1.28 -14.02 -5.51
C PHE A 88 0.08 -13.87 -4.79
N GLU A 89 1.16 -14.09 -5.54
CA GLU A 89 2.53 -13.91 -5.09
C GLU A 89 3.16 -12.81 -5.96
N PRO A 90 3.39 -11.60 -5.42
CA PRO A 90 3.96 -10.50 -6.20
C PRO A 90 5.46 -10.70 -6.45
N ASP A 91 5.90 -10.35 -7.64
CA ASP A 91 7.34 -10.20 -7.96
C ASP A 91 7.87 -8.88 -7.36
N ILE A 92 7.02 -7.85 -7.35
CA ILE A 92 7.36 -6.52 -6.84
C ILE A 92 6.24 -6.02 -5.92
N VAL A 93 6.64 -5.52 -4.75
CA VAL A 93 5.80 -4.69 -3.86
C VAL A 93 6.30 -3.25 -3.93
N TYR A 94 5.46 -2.34 -4.41
CA TYR A 94 5.78 -0.92 -4.51
C TYR A 94 4.90 -0.13 -3.54
N ALA A 95 5.51 0.45 -2.51
CA ALA A 95 4.77 0.99 -1.39
C ALA A 95 5.20 2.42 -1.03
N HIS A 96 4.23 3.20 -0.54
CA HIS A 96 4.52 4.43 0.17
C HIS A 96 4.74 4.08 1.66
N PRO A 97 5.85 4.52 2.30
CA PRO A 97 6.22 4.07 3.64
C PRO A 97 5.35 4.68 4.75
N ARG A 98 4.63 5.75 4.44
CA ARG A 98 3.81 6.47 5.41
C ARG A 98 2.53 5.71 5.75
N TRP A 99 1.94 6.01 6.88
CA TRP A 99 0.67 5.47 7.41
C TRP A 99 0.64 3.97 7.72
N GLY A 100 1.75 3.26 7.64
CA GLY A 100 1.86 1.86 8.05
C GLY A 100 1.35 0.83 7.04
N CYS A 101 0.89 1.23 5.84
CA CYS A 101 0.31 0.30 4.85
C CYS A 101 1.29 -0.80 4.38
N SER A 102 2.58 -0.58 4.49
CA SER A 102 3.63 -1.53 4.10
C SER A 102 4.36 -2.21 5.24
N PHE A 103 4.00 -1.96 6.51
CA PHE A 103 4.76 -2.44 7.67
C PHE A 103 5.05 -3.93 7.66
N PHE A 104 4.08 -4.75 7.28
CA PHE A 104 4.19 -6.21 7.30
C PHE A 104 4.32 -6.83 5.91
N ALA A 105 4.46 -6.00 4.87
CA ALA A 105 4.48 -6.50 3.49
C ALA A 105 5.68 -7.40 3.22
N GLN A 106 6.85 -7.07 3.78
CA GLN A 106 8.07 -7.87 3.61
C GLN A 106 8.00 -9.20 4.34
N ASP A 107 7.34 -9.26 5.50
CA ASP A 107 7.16 -10.50 6.25
C ASP A 107 6.18 -11.44 5.53
N ILE A 108 5.18 -10.89 4.85
CA ILE A 108 4.16 -11.66 4.13
C ILE A 108 4.66 -12.12 2.76
N PHE A 109 5.40 -11.26 2.05
CA PHE A 109 5.96 -11.54 0.73
C PHE A 109 7.50 -11.41 0.72
N PRO A 110 8.21 -12.29 1.44
CA PRO A 110 9.67 -12.17 1.60
C PRO A 110 10.47 -12.39 0.32
N GLN A 111 9.86 -13.01 -0.70
CA GLN A 111 10.51 -13.28 -1.99
C GLN A 111 10.32 -12.15 -3.00
N ALA A 112 9.42 -11.19 -2.72
CA ALA A 112 9.18 -10.07 -3.59
C ALA A 112 10.32 -9.04 -3.51
N PHE A 113 10.55 -8.32 -4.59
CA PHE A 113 11.38 -7.12 -4.55
C PHE A 113 10.58 -5.97 -3.93
N HIS A 114 11.03 -5.42 -2.82
CA HIS A 114 10.36 -4.32 -2.12
C HIS A 114 10.96 -2.97 -2.51
N ALA A 115 10.16 -2.16 -3.21
CA ALA A 115 10.49 -0.78 -3.58
C ALA A 115 9.67 0.21 -2.74
N VAL A 116 10.33 1.24 -2.25
CA VAL A 116 9.71 2.28 -1.43
C VAL A 116 9.72 3.61 -2.18
N TYR A 117 8.55 4.24 -2.30
CA TYR A 117 8.42 5.60 -2.82
C TYR A 117 8.59 6.60 -1.67
N ALA A 118 9.81 7.13 -1.51
CA ALA A 118 10.13 8.15 -0.52
C ALA A 118 9.79 9.55 -1.07
N GLU A 119 8.59 10.04 -0.74
CA GLU A 119 8.13 11.37 -1.15
C GLU A 119 8.83 12.49 -0.35
N TRP A 120 9.20 12.18 0.90
CA TRP A 120 9.84 13.11 1.82
C TRP A 120 11.16 12.54 2.31
N TYR A 121 12.19 13.34 2.24
CA TYR A 121 13.50 13.03 2.77
C TYR A 121 13.91 14.10 3.80
N TYR A 122 14.08 13.67 5.04
CA TYR A 122 14.53 14.55 6.12
C TYR A 122 16.04 14.47 6.25
N THR A 123 16.73 15.59 6.08
CA THR A 123 18.16 15.72 6.37
C THR A 123 18.37 16.47 7.68
N LYS A 124 19.51 16.25 8.35
CA LYS A 124 19.90 17.02 9.51
C LYS A 124 20.01 18.50 9.11
N GLY A 125 19.21 19.36 9.73
CA GLY A 125 19.17 20.80 9.43
C GLY A 125 18.12 21.23 8.38
N ALA A 126 17.32 20.33 7.86
CA ALA A 126 16.13 20.69 7.09
C ALA A 126 15.02 21.11 8.07
N ASN A 127 14.73 22.40 8.12
CA ASN A 127 13.61 23.00 8.86
C ASN A 127 12.44 23.23 7.91
#